data_523ae9bf82e50ed77786a8977dbb81ba
#
_entry.id   523ae9bf82e50ed77786a8977dbb81ba
#
_cell.length_a   1.000
_cell.length_b   1.000
_cell.length_c   1.000
_cell.angle_alpha   90.00
_cell.angle_beta   90.00
_cell.angle_gamma   90.00
#
_symmetry.space_group_name_H-M   'P 1'
#
loop_
_entity.id
_entity.type
_entity.pdbx_description
1 polymer ?
#
loop_
_entity_poly.entity_id
_entity_poly.type
_entity_poly.pdbx_seq_one_letter_code
_entity_poly.pdbx_strand_id
1 'polypeptide(L)'
;DSVASRGLGDVYKRQLLNIPRFAKKTTHENLRGYLKLLGNPQDRIPAVHVAGTNGKGSVCAFLTAILEQKDCRVGVFTSPHLVRMNERFRIGRTVISDEDFERAFGQVYEVVRTGMEQGLIHPNFFEFLFMMAACYYAESKVDLVIYETGLGGRLDATNVLQPVLTVITSIGMDHMEYLGDTIEKIAGEKAGIIKTGVPCVYLDRPEEAAQVIEQVGDRMHAPLIRVEKERITIKEIGEETIDFSYGSQYDREYRIPKTALYQTENAMLAVRAAEYLLRQGAGPDAEAEIQDVIRTGLQVMKWAGRME
;
A
#
# COMPACT_ATOMS: atom_id res chain seq x y z
N ASP A 1 16.44 -29.71 -16.00
CA ASP A 1 16.19 -28.90 -14.77
C ASP A 1 14.94 -28.02 -14.85
N SER A 2 14.48 -27.61 -16.07
CA SER A 2 13.35 -26.66 -16.22
C SER A 2 11.95 -27.26 -16.03
N VAL A 3 11.77 -28.56 -16.10
CA VAL A 3 10.46 -29.24 -15.96
C VAL A 3 10.17 -29.57 -14.51
N ALA A 4 11.18 -29.90 -13.71
CA ALA A 4 11.03 -30.16 -12.29
C ALA A 4 10.69 -28.90 -11.50
N SER A 5 11.27 -27.72 -11.85
CA SER A 5 10.99 -26.45 -11.21
C SER A 5 9.55 -25.97 -11.47
N ARG A 6 9.00 -26.19 -12.67
CA ARG A 6 7.59 -25.85 -12.99
C ARG A 6 6.58 -26.65 -12.15
N GLY A 7 6.90 -27.90 -11.81
CA GLY A 7 6.03 -28.74 -10.96
C GLY A 7 6.05 -28.35 -9.48
N LEU A 8 7.18 -27.89 -8.93
CA LEU A 8 7.28 -27.45 -7.53
C LEU A 8 6.52 -26.13 -7.29
N GLY A 9 6.66 -25.14 -8.17
CA GLY A 9 5.94 -23.87 -8.06
C GLY A 9 4.43 -24.04 -8.06
N ASP A 10 3.90 -24.98 -8.81
CA ASP A 10 2.46 -25.33 -8.81
C ASP A 10 2.03 -26.02 -7.51
N VAL A 11 2.89 -26.79 -6.84
CA VAL A 11 2.61 -27.41 -5.55
C VAL A 11 2.47 -26.35 -4.45
N TYR A 12 3.40 -25.41 -4.36
CA TYR A 12 3.35 -24.34 -3.35
C TYR A 12 2.16 -23.39 -3.56
N LYS A 13 1.84 -23.05 -4.81
CA LYS A 13 0.64 -22.27 -5.15
C LYS A 13 -0.64 -22.99 -4.75
N ARG A 14 -0.73 -24.32 -4.94
CA ARG A 14 -1.85 -25.13 -4.48
C ARG A 14 -1.95 -25.20 -2.96
N GLN A 15 -0.82 -25.31 -2.26
CA GLN A 15 -0.80 -25.29 -0.80
C GLN A 15 -1.30 -23.93 -0.26
N LEU A 16 -0.87 -22.80 -0.83
CA LEU A 16 -1.38 -21.48 -0.50
C LEU A 16 -2.90 -21.35 -0.74
N LEU A 17 -3.41 -21.88 -1.87
CA LEU A 17 -4.84 -21.84 -2.18
C LEU A 17 -5.69 -22.68 -1.20
N ASN A 18 -5.09 -23.68 -0.55
CA ASN A 18 -5.74 -24.48 0.47
C ASN A 18 -5.76 -23.81 1.85
N ILE A 19 -5.00 -22.72 2.06
CA ILE A 19 -5.07 -21.95 3.30
C ILE A 19 -6.43 -21.26 3.36
N PRO A 20 -7.22 -21.41 4.43
CA PRO A 20 -8.52 -20.79 4.55
C PRO A 20 -8.44 -19.27 4.40
N ARG A 21 -9.20 -18.72 3.45
CA ARG A 21 -9.28 -17.24 3.27
C ARG A 21 -9.86 -16.56 4.49
N PHE A 22 -10.77 -17.24 5.18
CA PHE A 22 -11.45 -16.81 6.39
C PHE A 22 -11.30 -17.91 7.46
N ALA A 23 -10.08 -18.12 7.95
CA ALA A 23 -9.85 -18.95 9.13
C ALA A 23 -10.45 -18.27 10.37
N LYS A 24 -10.65 -19.03 11.47
CA LYS A 24 -11.02 -18.46 12.79
C LYS A 24 -10.25 -17.18 13.00
N LYS A 25 -10.94 -16.12 13.48
CA LYS A 25 -10.33 -14.78 13.72
C LYS A 25 -8.97 -14.95 14.38
N THR A 26 -7.91 -14.82 13.61
CA THR A 26 -6.56 -14.64 14.11
C THR A 26 -6.45 -13.24 14.67
N THR A 27 -5.62 -13.04 15.66
CA THR A 27 -5.38 -11.74 16.27
C THR A 27 -4.05 -11.18 15.77
N HIS A 28 -3.87 -9.88 15.81
CA HIS A 28 -2.55 -9.27 15.56
C HIS A 28 -1.47 -9.84 16.50
N GLU A 29 -1.84 -10.27 17.70
CA GLU A 29 -0.92 -10.91 18.64
C GLU A 29 -0.41 -12.24 18.08
N ASN A 30 -1.29 -13.08 17.54
CA ASN A 30 -0.91 -14.31 16.86
C ASN A 30 0.04 -14.06 15.69
N LEU A 31 -0.29 -13.08 14.83
CA LEU A 31 0.57 -12.70 13.71
C LEU A 31 1.93 -12.17 14.18
N ARG A 32 1.96 -11.33 15.21
CA ARG A 32 3.22 -10.87 15.83
C ARG A 32 4.05 -12.02 16.38
N GLY A 33 3.44 -13.09 16.89
CA GLY A 33 4.13 -14.31 17.27
C GLY A 33 4.93 -14.90 16.12
N TYR A 34 4.32 -15.05 14.96
CA TYR A 34 4.99 -15.53 13.74
C TYR A 34 6.07 -14.58 13.22
N LEU A 35 5.77 -13.28 13.19
CA LEU A 35 6.74 -12.27 12.77
C LEU A 35 7.98 -12.27 13.67
N LYS A 36 7.80 -12.46 14.97
CA LYS A 36 8.91 -12.61 15.92
C LYS A 36 9.77 -13.85 15.62
N LEU A 37 9.16 -14.98 15.27
CA LEU A 37 9.88 -16.18 14.83
C LEU A 37 10.64 -15.96 13.53
N LEU A 38 10.14 -15.10 12.64
CA LEU A 38 10.80 -14.66 11.40
C LEU A 38 11.89 -13.58 11.66
N GLY A 39 12.07 -13.12 12.89
CA GLY A 39 13.02 -12.07 13.26
C GLY A 39 12.55 -10.66 12.91
N ASN A 40 11.25 -10.42 12.93
CA ASN A 40 10.55 -9.15 12.67
C ASN A 40 10.99 -8.50 11.34
N PRO A 41 10.87 -9.17 10.20
CA PRO A 41 11.31 -8.64 8.91
C PRO A 41 10.58 -7.35 8.52
N GLN A 42 9.33 -7.16 8.94
CA GLN A 42 8.51 -5.98 8.68
C GLN A 42 9.04 -4.69 9.34
N ASP A 43 9.90 -4.79 10.34
CA ASP A 43 10.46 -3.64 11.07
C ASP A 43 11.82 -3.21 10.54
N ARG A 44 12.38 -3.93 9.56
CA ARG A 44 13.74 -3.70 9.05
C ARG A 44 13.81 -2.58 8.01
N ILE A 45 12.68 -2.22 7.40
CA ILE A 45 12.61 -1.27 6.29
C ILE A 45 11.48 -0.28 6.57
N PRO A 46 11.69 1.02 6.34
CA PRO A 46 10.62 2.02 6.43
C PRO A 46 9.41 1.62 5.57
N ALA A 47 8.21 1.81 6.09
CA ALA A 47 6.98 1.42 5.41
C ALA A 47 6.01 2.59 5.24
N VAL A 48 5.33 2.65 4.09
CA VAL A 48 4.11 3.43 3.86
C VAL A 48 2.93 2.48 3.92
N HIS A 49 1.90 2.82 4.67
CA HIS A 49 0.71 1.98 4.82
C HIS A 49 -0.50 2.64 4.18
N VAL A 50 -1.15 1.94 3.23
CA VAL A 50 -2.21 2.50 2.39
C VAL A 50 -3.51 1.75 2.62
N ALA A 51 -4.55 2.47 3.09
CA ALA A 51 -5.92 1.97 3.23
C ALA A 51 -6.91 2.80 2.39
N GLY A 52 -8.12 2.30 2.22
CA GLY A 52 -9.19 2.96 1.48
C GLY A 52 -10.18 1.96 0.90
N THR A 53 -11.28 2.45 0.32
CA THR A 53 -12.20 1.60 -0.44
C THR A 53 -11.65 1.41 -1.85
N ASN A 54 -11.51 2.48 -2.60
CA ASN A 54 -10.99 2.48 -3.96
C ASN A 54 -9.69 3.29 -4.06
N GLY A 55 -8.89 3.04 -5.11
CA GLY A 55 -7.70 3.84 -5.39
C GLY A 55 -6.42 3.41 -4.67
N LYS A 56 -6.45 2.49 -3.70
CA LYS A 56 -5.27 2.02 -2.96
C LYS A 56 -4.10 1.64 -3.88
N GLY A 57 -4.33 0.66 -4.77
CA GLY A 57 -3.31 0.20 -5.71
C GLY A 57 -2.85 1.29 -6.69
N SER A 58 -3.74 2.21 -7.09
CA SER A 58 -3.37 3.37 -7.93
C SER A 58 -2.44 4.32 -7.19
N VAL A 59 -2.74 4.64 -5.93
CA VAL A 59 -1.85 5.46 -5.08
C VAL A 59 -0.50 4.78 -4.90
N CYS A 60 -0.48 3.47 -4.63
CA CYS A 60 0.76 2.70 -4.56
C CYS A 60 1.57 2.82 -5.85
N ALA A 61 0.93 2.73 -7.02
CA ALA A 61 1.61 2.81 -8.32
C ALA A 61 2.16 4.23 -8.61
N PHE A 62 1.36 5.27 -8.38
CA PHE A 62 1.82 6.65 -8.53
C PHE A 62 2.98 6.97 -7.59
N LEU A 63 2.85 6.63 -6.30
CA LEU A 63 3.90 6.89 -5.32
C LEU A 63 5.19 6.15 -5.66
N THR A 64 5.10 4.88 -6.09
CA THR A 64 6.26 4.11 -6.55
C THR A 64 6.93 4.78 -7.73
N ALA A 65 6.17 5.16 -8.77
CA ALA A 65 6.72 5.78 -9.96
C ALA A 65 7.41 7.13 -9.67
N ILE A 66 6.91 7.88 -8.69
CA ILE A 66 7.55 9.13 -8.23
C ILE A 66 8.86 8.82 -7.50
N LEU A 67 8.86 7.91 -6.53
CA LEU A 67 10.04 7.63 -5.72
C LEU A 67 11.17 6.98 -6.53
N GLU A 68 10.85 6.19 -7.55
CA GLU A 68 11.84 5.63 -8.48
C GLU A 68 12.63 6.70 -9.23
N GLN A 69 12.11 7.93 -9.41
CA GLN A 69 12.86 9.03 -10.04
C GLN A 69 14.03 9.55 -9.17
N LYS A 70 14.11 9.14 -7.92
CA LYS A 70 15.22 9.40 -6.99
C LYS A 70 16.03 8.14 -6.69
N ASP A 71 16.06 7.18 -7.61
CA ASP A 71 16.74 5.89 -7.45
C ASP A 71 16.32 5.13 -6.18
N CYS A 72 15.17 5.47 -5.59
CA CYS A 72 14.61 4.77 -4.45
C CYS A 72 14.08 3.39 -4.89
N ARG A 73 14.61 2.35 -4.32
CA ARG A 73 14.19 0.98 -4.61
C ARG A 73 12.97 0.62 -3.76
N VAL A 74 11.79 0.73 -4.33
CA VAL A 74 10.51 0.60 -3.62
C VAL A 74 9.95 -0.80 -3.72
N GLY A 75 9.76 -1.47 -2.57
CA GLY A 75 8.94 -2.69 -2.45
C GLY A 75 7.46 -2.31 -2.43
N VAL A 76 6.61 -3.11 -3.09
CA VAL A 76 5.15 -2.84 -3.16
C VAL A 76 4.37 -4.13 -2.95
N PHE A 77 3.60 -4.17 -1.87
CA PHE A 77 2.66 -5.26 -1.59
C PHE A 77 1.23 -4.80 -1.84
N THR A 78 0.54 -5.43 -2.81
CA THR A 78 -0.81 -5.04 -3.23
C THR A 78 -1.78 -6.23 -3.28
N SER A 79 -3.09 -5.93 -3.27
CA SER A 79 -4.15 -6.92 -3.35
C SER A 79 -5.44 -6.37 -3.99
N PRO A 80 -6.23 -7.23 -4.68
CA PRO A 80 -5.89 -8.59 -5.12
C PRO A 80 -4.94 -8.61 -6.32
N HIS A 81 -4.48 -9.80 -6.74
CA HIS A 81 -3.84 -10.01 -8.04
C HIS A 81 -4.90 -10.18 -9.16
N LEU A 82 -4.51 -9.98 -10.39
CA LEU A 82 -5.38 -10.17 -11.57
C LEU A 82 -5.28 -11.60 -12.11
N VAL A 83 -4.08 -12.11 -12.34
CA VAL A 83 -3.81 -13.41 -12.94
C VAL A 83 -2.96 -14.29 -12.02
N ARG A 84 -1.84 -13.77 -11.51
CA ARG A 84 -0.85 -14.55 -10.74
C ARG A 84 -0.62 -13.95 -9.37
N MET A 85 -0.49 -14.79 -8.34
CA MET A 85 -0.18 -14.36 -6.96
C MET A 85 1.10 -13.53 -6.85
N ASN A 86 2.08 -13.78 -7.70
CA ASN A 86 3.33 -13.05 -7.80
C ASN A 86 3.11 -11.53 -7.97
N GLU A 87 2.04 -11.12 -8.67
CA GLU A 87 1.71 -9.70 -8.91
C GLU A 87 1.56 -8.88 -7.62
N ARG A 88 1.28 -9.56 -6.49
CA ARG A 88 1.17 -8.92 -5.18
C ARG A 88 2.49 -8.43 -4.62
N PHE A 89 3.61 -8.93 -5.15
CA PHE A 89 4.96 -8.69 -4.66
C PHE A 89 5.79 -8.06 -5.77
N ARG A 90 6.10 -6.79 -5.64
CA ARG A 90 6.87 -6.06 -6.63
C ARG A 90 8.04 -5.31 -5.99
N ILE A 91 9.09 -5.10 -6.78
CA ILE A 91 10.12 -4.09 -6.51
C ILE A 91 10.09 -3.15 -7.71
N GLY A 92 9.63 -1.94 -7.49
CA GLY A 92 9.28 -1.04 -8.56
C GLY A 92 8.22 -1.66 -9.48
N ARG A 93 8.56 -1.80 -10.76
CA ARG A 93 7.70 -2.42 -11.78
C ARG A 93 7.90 -3.92 -11.93
N THR A 94 8.94 -4.48 -11.32
CA THR A 94 9.32 -5.89 -11.47
C THR A 94 8.54 -6.73 -10.47
N VAL A 95 7.81 -7.71 -10.98
CA VAL A 95 7.12 -8.74 -10.19
C VAL A 95 8.15 -9.73 -9.66
N ILE A 96 7.94 -10.24 -8.44
CA ILE A 96 8.78 -11.28 -7.83
C ILE A 96 8.93 -12.48 -8.76
N SER A 97 10.15 -13.02 -8.87
CA SER A 97 10.42 -14.27 -9.62
C SER A 97 9.72 -15.47 -8.97
N ASP A 98 9.55 -16.55 -9.73
CA ASP A 98 8.99 -17.78 -9.16
C ASP A 98 9.94 -18.36 -8.11
N GLU A 99 11.25 -18.27 -8.31
CA GLU A 99 12.29 -18.74 -7.36
C GLU A 99 12.24 -17.97 -6.04
N ASP A 100 12.15 -16.63 -6.10
CA ASP A 100 12.05 -15.80 -4.90
C ASP A 100 10.73 -16.01 -4.17
N PHE A 101 9.63 -16.21 -4.92
CA PHE A 101 8.33 -16.51 -4.36
C PHE A 101 8.35 -17.85 -3.61
N GLU A 102 8.94 -18.89 -4.19
CA GLU A 102 9.10 -20.19 -3.56
C GLU A 102 9.99 -20.13 -2.33
N ARG A 103 11.07 -19.36 -2.38
CA ARG A 103 11.96 -19.17 -1.23
C ARG A 103 11.23 -18.49 -0.07
N ALA A 104 10.51 -17.39 -0.34
CA ALA A 104 9.73 -16.69 0.68
C ALA A 104 8.60 -17.58 1.24
N PHE A 105 7.96 -18.37 0.39
CA PHE A 105 6.97 -19.36 0.84
C PHE A 105 7.60 -20.39 1.78
N GLY A 106 8.72 -21.00 1.39
CA GLY A 106 9.39 -22.02 2.19
C GLY A 106 9.81 -21.51 3.58
N GLN A 107 10.36 -20.29 3.64
CA GLN A 107 10.70 -19.65 4.91
C GLN A 107 9.48 -19.51 5.84
N VAL A 108 8.38 -18.96 5.32
CA VAL A 108 7.18 -18.74 6.11
C VAL A 108 6.52 -20.06 6.49
N TYR A 109 6.50 -21.03 5.58
CA TYR A 109 5.91 -22.34 5.83
C TYR A 109 6.59 -23.08 7.00
N GLU A 110 7.93 -23.10 7.05
CA GLU A 110 8.66 -23.72 8.16
C GLU A 110 8.42 -23.02 9.48
N VAL A 111 8.35 -21.68 9.48
CA VAL A 111 8.04 -20.92 10.68
C VAL A 111 6.60 -21.12 11.13
N VAL A 112 5.64 -21.23 10.20
CA VAL A 112 4.24 -21.55 10.53
C VAL A 112 4.15 -22.93 11.18
N ARG A 113 4.83 -23.94 10.66
CA ARG A 113 4.89 -25.28 11.26
C ARG A 113 5.41 -25.23 12.69
N THR A 114 6.56 -24.55 12.90
CA THR A 114 7.16 -24.39 14.23
C THR A 114 6.27 -23.61 15.20
N GLY A 115 5.64 -22.53 14.73
CA GLY A 115 4.73 -21.72 15.55
C GLY A 115 3.49 -22.47 15.99
N MET A 116 2.94 -23.33 15.12
CA MET A 116 1.81 -24.20 15.49
C MET A 116 2.19 -25.22 16.57
N GLU A 117 3.40 -25.78 16.52
CA GLU A 117 3.93 -26.65 17.59
C GLU A 117 4.07 -25.89 18.92
N GLN A 118 4.26 -24.56 18.88
CA GLN A 118 4.31 -23.67 20.04
C GLN A 118 2.93 -23.14 20.47
N GLY A 119 1.84 -23.59 19.81
CA GLY A 119 0.47 -23.22 20.15
C GLY A 119 -0.09 -22.00 19.43
N LEU A 120 0.63 -21.42 18.43
CA LEU A 120 0.08 -20.38 17.58
C LEU A 120 -1.00 -20.96 16.65
N ILE A 121 -2.00 -20.13 16.32
CA ILE A 121 -3.08 -20.49 15.39
C ILE A 121 -2.57 -20.32 13.97
N HIS A 122 -2.85 -21.28 13.07
CA HIS A 122 -2.47 -21.19 11.66
C HIS A 122 -2.91 -19.85 11.05
N PRO A 123 -2.00 -19.08 10.41
CA PRO A 123 -2.35 -17.80 9.81
C PRO A 123 -3.35 -17.99 8.65
N ASN A 124 -4.20 -17.00 8.43
CA ASN A 124 -5.03 -16.99 7.24
C ASN A 124 -4.21 -16.70 5.97
N PHE A 125 -4.85 -16.84 4.81
CA PHE A 125 -4.21 -16.64 3.51
C PHE A 125 -3.50 -15.27 3.37
N PHE A 126 -4.16 -14.18 3.80
CA PHE A 126 -3.59 -12.84 3.66
C PHE A 126 -2.45 -12.59 4.65
N GLU A 127 -2.56 -13.08 5.88
CA GLU A 127 -1.48 -13.05 6.87
C GLU A 127 -0.24 -13.80 6.38
N PHE A 128 -0.44 -14.96 5.75
CA PHE A 128 0.66 -15.74 5.18
C PHE A 128 1.37 -14.96 4.07
N LEU A 129 0.63 -14.37 3.14
CA LEU A 129 1.19 -13.55 2.07
C LEU A 129 1.90 -12.30 2.61
N PHE A 130 1.35 -11.65 3.63
CA PHE A 130 1.99 -10.52 4.27
C PHE A 130 3.35 -10.90 4.89
N MET A 131 3.44 -12.02 5.58
CA MET A 131 4.70 -12.53 6.11
C MET A 131 5.71 -12.82 4.99
N MET A 132 5.28 -13.45 3.89
CA MET A 132 6.12 -13.65 2.71
C MET A 132 6.65 -12.32 2.15
N ALA A 133 5.78 -11.30 2.04
CA ALA A 133 6.17 -9.97 1.57
C ALA A 133 7.23 -9.34 2.48
N ALA A 134 7.02 -9.39 3.80
CA ALA A 134 7.96 -8.85 4.77
C ALA A 134 9.35 -9.53 4.66
N CYS A 135 9.40 -10.86 4.54
CA CYS A 135 10.65 -11.61 4.34
C CYS A 135 11.32 -11.22 3.02
N TYR A 136 10.57 -11.24 1.91
CA TYR A 136 11.09 -10.92 0.59
C TYR A 136 11.72 -9.54 0.52
N TYR A 137 11.04 -8.50 1.03
CA TYR A 137 11.58 -7.14 1.00
C TYR A 137 12.76 -6.96 1.94
N ALA A 138 12.74 -7.57 3.12
CA ALA A 138 13.86 -7.52 4.05
C ALA A 138 15.16 -8.10 3.45
N GLU A 139 15.07 -9.11 2.58
CA GLU A 139 16.20 -9.72 1.89
C GLU A 139 16.60 -8.96 0.63
N SER A 140 15.66 -8.28 -0.02
CA SER A 140 15.85 -7.64 -1.33
C SER A 140 16.55 -6.28 -1.29
N LYS A 141 16.93 -5.77 -0.09
CA LYS A 141 17.60 -4.46 0.08
C LYS A 141 16.83 -3.31 -0.58
N VAL A 142 15.51 -3.25 -0.37
CA VAL A 142 14.70 -2.11 -0.78
C VAL A 142 14.84 -0.98 0.25
N ASP A 143 14.66 0.27 -0.19
CA ASP A 143 14.80 1.45 0.66
C ASP A 143 13.51 1.78 1.40
N LEU A 144 12.36 1.43 0.81
CA LEU A 144 11.03 1.69 1.31
C LEU A 144 10.08 0.58 0.88
N VAL A 145 9.08 0.26 1.68
CA VAL A 145 7.99 -0.64 1.25
C VAL A 145 6.64 0.06 1.36
N ILE A 146 5.82 -0.04 0.32
CA ILE A 146 4.43 0.40 0.32
C ILE A 146 3.54 -0.83 0.52
N TYR A 147 2.81 -0.87 1.63
CA TYR A 147 1.85 -1.94 1.94
C TYR A 147 0.42 -1.47 1.75
N GLU A 148 -0.29 -2.10 0.83
CA GLU A 148 -1.74 -1.95 0.67
C GLU A 148 -2.47 -2.87 1.65
N THR A 149 -3.48 -2.35 2.39
CA THR A 149 -4.38 -3.19 3.20
C THR A 149 -5.19 -4.14 2.33
N GLY A 150 -5.45 -5.34 2.83
CA GLY A 150 -6.35 -6.28 2.17
C GLY A 150 -7.82 -5.89 2.32
N LEU A 151 -8.26 -5.70 3.57
CA LEU A 151 -9.65 -5.35 3.90
C LEU A 151 -9.70 -4.46 5.15
N GLY A 152 -10.41 -3.33 5.04
CA GLY A 152 -10.56 -2.40 6.16
C GLY A 152 -9.27 -1.65 6.48
N GLY A 153 -8.73 -1.83 7.65
CA GLY A 153 -7.49 -1.23 8.16
C GLY A 153 -7.19 -1.68 9.58
N ARG A 154 -8.04 -1.35 10.55
CA ARG A 154 -7.85 -1.61 11.98
C ARG A 154 -7.53 -3.07 12.30
N LEU A 155 -8.20 -4.01 11.68
CA LEU A 155 -8.03 -5.45 11.87
C LEU A 155 -7.28 -6.14 10.72
N ASP A 156 -6.77 -5.37 9.76
CA ASP A 156 -6.00 -5.91 8.65
C ASP A 156 -4.66 -6.49 9.12
N ALA A 157 -4.19 -7.56 8.47
CA ALA A 157 -2.91 -8.17 8.81
C ALA A 157 -1.73 -7.18 8.74
N THR A 158 -1.78 -6.25 7.77
CA THR A 158 -0.75 -5.23 7.60
C THR A 158 -0.71 -4.19 8.73
N ASN A 159 -1.75 -4.14 9.59
CA ASN A 159 -1.81 -3.15 10.66
C ASN A 159 -0.89 -3.45 11.88
N VAL A 160 -0.12 -4.50 11.81
CA VAL A 160 1.01 -4.74 12.75
C VAL A 160 2.22 -3.85 12.47
N LEU A 161 2.28 -3.21 11.30
CA LEU A 161 3.33 -2.28 10.88
C LEU A 161 3.43 -1.03 11.76
N GLN A 162 4.64 -0.49 11.85
CA GLN A 162 4.93 0.86 12.34
C GLN A 162 5.41 1.72 11.15
N PRO A 163 4.49 2.29 10.36
CA PRO A 163 4.84 3.01 9.15
C PRO A 163 5.44 4.39 9.45
N VAL A 164 6.19 4.94 8.49
CA VAL A 164 6.66 6.33 8.52
C VAL A 164 5.63 7.31 7.96
N LEU A 165 4.64 6.78 7.22
CA LEU A 165 3.55 7.55 6.62
C LEU A 165 2.35 6.62 6.42
N THR A 166 1.15 7.12 6.67
CA THR A 166 -0.10 6.46 6.31
C THR A 166 -0.84 7.23 5.21
N VAL A 167 -1.57 6.51 4.36
CA VAL A 167 -2.39 7.13 3.31
C VAL A 167 -3.78 6.51 3.34
N ILE A 168 -4.82 7.33 3.39
CA ILE A 168 -6.22 6.89 3.30
C ILE A 168 -6.81 7.45 2.00
N THR A 169 -7.11 6.56 1.08
CA THR A 169 -7.68 6.89 -0.23
C THR A 169 -9.19 7.12 -0.12
N SER A 170 -9.92 7.11 -1.23
CA SER A 170 -11.37 7.33 -1.21
C SER A 170 -12.09 6.30 -0.33
N ILE A 171 -13.08 6.76 0.41
CA ILE A 171 -13.96 5.93 1.23
C ILE A 171 -15.35 5.91 0.60
N GLY A 172 -15.92 4.74 0.51
CA GLY A 172 -17.26 4.49 -0.01
C GLY A 172 -17.85 3.23 0.61
N MET A 173 -19.11 2.97 0.34
CA MET A 173 -19.81 1.77 0.80
C MET A 173 -19.20 0.54 0.12
N ASP A 174 -18.59 -0.32 0.89
CA ASP A 174 -17.95 -1.56 0.45
C ASP A 174 -17.83 -2.54 1.61
N HIS A 175 -17.93 -3.84 1.32
CA HIS A 175 -17.80 -4.91 2.32
C HIS A 175 -18.60 -4.67 3.61
N MET A 176 -19.86 -4.22 3.47
CA MET A 176 -20.72 -3.78 4.58
C MET A 176 -20.90 -4.85 5.66
N GLU A 177 -20.86 -6.14 5.29
CA GLU A 177 -20.96 -7.26 6.23
C GLU A 177 -19.79 -7.29 7.25
N TYR A 178 -18.62 -6.73 6.89
CA TYR A 178 -17.40 -6.77 7.69
C TYR A 178 -17.02 -5.41 8.28
N LEU A 179 -17.24 -4.31 7.54
CA LEU A 179 -16.74 -2.98 7.89
C LEU A 179 -17.83 -2.07 8.48
N GLY A 180 -19.09 -2.50 8.39
CA GLY A 180 -20.24 -1.71 8.84
C GLY A 180 -21.05 -1.13 7.70
N ASP A 181 -22.22 -0.63 8.04
CA ASP A 181 -23.30 -0.22 7.15
C ASP A 181 -23.40 1.31 6.97
N THR A 182 -22.41 2.05 7.45
CA THR A 182 -22.32 3.52 7.27
C THR A 182 -20.91 3.94 6.87
N ILE A 183 -20.81 5.11 6.22
CA ILE A 183 -19.53 5.71 5.81
C ILE A 183 -18.61 5.92 7.02
N GLU A 184 -19.14 6.37 8.15
CA GLU A 184 -18.38 6.64 9.36
C GLU A 184 -17.77 5.36 9.96
N LYS A 185 -18.53 4.25 9.97
CA LYS A 185 -18.04 2.96 10.44
C LYS A 185 -16.90 2.46 9.55
N ILE A 186 -17.10 2.51 8.23
CA ILE A 186 -16.10 2.11 7.24
C ILE A 186 -14.85 3.00 7.36
N ALA A 187 -15.03 4.32 7.52
CA ALA A 187 -13.95 5.27 7.75
C ALA A 187 -13.19 4.96 9.05
N GLY A 188 -13.88 4.62 10.12
CA GLY A 188 -13.27 4.22 11.40
C GLY A 188 -12.40 2.97 11.29
N GLU A 189 -12.84 1.96 10.52
CA GLU A 189 -12.04 0.76 10.26
C GLU A 189 -10.77 1.10 9.46
N LYS A 190 -10.86 1.98 8.46
CA LYS A 190 -9.72 2.39 7.64
C LYS A 190 -8.78 3.33 8.39
N ALA A 191 -9.31 4.28 9.15
CA ALA A 191 -8.54 5.18 10.01
C ALA A 191 -7.76 4.44 11.12
N GLY A 192 -8.12 3.18 11.40
CA GLY A 192 -7.38 2.32 12.31
C GLY A 192 -5.93 2.03 11.91
N ILE A 193 -5.48 2.43 10.71
CA ILE A 193 -4.07 2.37 10.31
C ILE A 193 -3.25 3.55 10.82
N ILE A 194 -3.89 4.65 11.25
CA ILE A 194 -3.21 5.84 11.78
C ILE A 194 -2.49 5.47 13.07
N LYS A 195 -1.22 5.86 13.19
CA LYS A 195 -0.36 5.58 14.34
C LYS A 195 0.02 6.87 15.05
N THR A 196 0.30 6.78 16.34
CA THR A 196 0.68 7.92 17.17
C THR A 196 1.87 8.67 16.59
N GLY A 197 1.69 9.96 16.30
CA GLY A 197 2.70 10.85 15.76
C GLY A 197 3.09 10.60 14.30
N VAL A 198 2.50 9.60 13.62
CA VAL A 198 2.80 9.30 12.21
C VAL A 198 1.88 10.09 11.30
N PRO A 199 2.40 10.83 10.31
CA PRO A 199 1.58 11.59 9.39
C PRO A 199 0.61 10.71 8.59
N CYS A 200 -0.56 11.30 8.29
CA CYS A 200 -1.59 10.69 7.48
C CYS A 200 -2.00 11.61 6.33
N VAL A 201 -1.82 11.15 5.09
CA VAL A 201 -2.38 11.79 3.90
C VAL A 201 -3.78 11.21 3.67
N TYR A 202 -4.77 12.06 3.44
CA TYR A 202 -6.13 11.59 3.24
C TYR A 202 -6.93 12.49 2.28
N LEU A 203 -7.97 11.92 1.66
CA LEU A 203 -8.92 12.64 0.82
C LEU A 203 -10.06 13.20 1.68
N ASP A 204 -10.47 14.46 1.44
CA ASP A 204 -11.46 15.17 2.22
C ASP A 204 -12.93 14.80 1.89
N ARG A 205 -13.14 13.84 1.00
CA ARG A 205 -14.48 13.40 0.59
C ARG A 205 -14.63 11.87 0.68
N PRO A 206 -15.82 11.40 1.07
CA PRO A 206 -16.96 12.18 1.58
C PRO A 206 -16.67 12.85 2.93
N GLU A 207 -17.37 13.91 3.27
CA GLU A 207 -17.08 14.75 4.44
C GLU A 207 -17.22 13.97 5.75
N GLU A 208 -18.21 13.09 5.86
CA GLU A 208 -18.42 12.23 7.03
C GLU A 208 -17.19 11.31 7.28
N ALA A 209 -16.56 10.83 6.22
CA ALA A 209 -15.32 10.04 6.32
C ALA A 209 -14.14 10.91 6.76
N ALA A 210 -14.01 12.12 6.21
CA ALA A 210 -12.95 13.05 6.57
C ALA A 210 -13.02 13.42 8.06
N GLN A 211 -14.21 13.70 8.59
CA GLN A 211 -14.41 14.01 10.00
C GLN A 211 -13.97 12.86 10.92
N VAL A 212 -14.24 11.61 10.55
CA VAL A 212 -13.79 10.44 11.32
C VAL A 212 -12.26 10.31 11.28
N ILE A 213 -11.64 10.51 10.10
CA ILE A 213 -10.18 10.47 9.96
C ILE A 213 -9.53 11.56 10.81
N GLU A 214 -10.07 12.77 10.79
CA GLU A 214 -9.60 13.92 11.58
C GLU A 214 -9.69 13.64 13.08
N GLN A 215 -10.82 13.12 13.56
CA GLN A 215 -10.99 12.73 14.96
C GLN A 215 -10.00 11.64 15.40
N VAL A 216 -9.70 10.66 14.53
CA VAL A 216 -8.71 9.63 14.83
C VAL A 216 -7.31 10.23 14.81
N GLY A 217 -7.00 11.09 13.84
CA GLY A 217 -5.74 11.81 13.74
C GLY A 217 -5.43 12.63 14.99
N ASP A 218 -6.39 13.40 15.46
CA ASP A 218 -6.26 14.19 16.70
C ASP A 218 -5.97 13.29 17.91
N ARG A 219 -6.72 12.21 18.09
CA ARG A 219 -6.50 11.25 19.19
C ARG A 219 -5.11 10.58 19.13
N MET A 220 -4.61 10.36 17.93
CA MET A 220 -3.30 9.76 17.70
C MET A 220 -2.18 10.79 17.62
N HIS A 221 -2.48 12.09 17.79
CA HIS A 221 -1.52 13.20 17.57
C HIS A 221 -0.78 13.06 16.24
N ALA A 222 -1.47 12.57 15.22
CA ALA A 222 -0.91 12.36 13.89
C ALA A 222 -1.01 13.64 13.06
N PRO A 223 0.08 14.14 12.47
CA PRO A 223 -0.01 15.25 11.51
C PRO A 223 -0.88 14.86 10.31
N LEU A 224 -1.91 15.64 10.03
CA LEU A 224 -2.86 15.37 8.96
C LEU A 224 -2.52 16.20 7.72
N ILE A 225 -2.39 15.53 6.58
CA ILE A 225 -2.11 16.13 5.26
C ILE A 225 -3.36 15.93 4.40
N ARG A 226 -4.22 16.91 4.40
CA ARG A 226 -5.50 16.89 3.68
C ARG A 226 -5.30 17.11 2.17
N VAL A 227 -5.93 16.30 1.35
CA VAL A 227 -6.14 16.52 -0.08
C VAL A 227 -7.57 16.97 -0.29
N GLU A 228 -7.75 18.22 -0.68
CA GLU A 228 -9.04 18.84 -0.92
C GLU A 228 -9.46 18.60 -2.38
N LYS A 229 -10.45 17.75 -2.59
CA LYS A 229 -10.93 17.38 -3.93
C LYS A 229 -11.32 18.59 -4.77
N GLU A 230 -11.94 19.59 -4.17
CA GLU A 230 -12.41 20.80 -4.84
C GLU A 230 -11.27 21.70 -5.36
N ARG A 231 -10.05 21.49 -4.86
CA ARG A 231 -8.85 22.19 -5.35
C ARG A 231 -8.21 21.52 -6.56
N ILE A 232 -8.68 20.34 -6.95
CA ILE A 232 -8.23 19.65 -8.17
C ILE A 232 -9.02 20.22 -9.34
N THR A 233 -8.34 20.85 -10.28
CA THR A 233 -8.95 21.43 -11.48
C THR A 233 -8.40 20.73 -12.72
N ILE A 234 -9.28 20.08 -13.47
CA ILE A 234 -8.94 19.49 -14.78
C ILE A 234 -8.70 20.64 -15.76
N LYS A 235 -7.53 20.67 -16.38
CA LYS A 235 -7.14 21.66 -17.38
C LYS A 235 -7.42 21.17 -18.80
N GLU A 236 -6.99 19.95 -19.09
CA GLU A 236 -7.13 19.36 -20.41
C GLU A 236 -7.27 17.84 -20.32
N ILE A 237 -8.11 17.28 -21.18
CA ILE A 237 -8.21 15.83 -21.40
C ILE A 237 -7.77 15.60 -22.83
N GLY A 238 -6.48 15.28 -23.01
CA GLY A 238 -5.88 14.98 -24.29
C GLY A 238 -6.20 13.57 -24.79
N GLU A 239 -5.54 13.17 -25.87
CA GLU A 239 -5.66 11.81 -26.41
C GLU A 239 -5.03 10.77 -25.49
N GLU A 240 -3.86 11.06 -24.92
CA GLU A 240 -3.07 10.13 -24.12
C GLU A 240 -2.88 10.58 -22.66
N THR A 241 -3.25 11.81 -22.31
CA THR A 241 -2.98 12.38 -20.97
C THR A 241 -4.16 13.16 -20.42
N ILE A 242 -4.13 13.34 -19.09
CA ILE A 242 -4.98 14.28 -18.36
C ILE A 242 -4.07 15.28 -17.66
N ASP A 243 -4.27 16.56 -17.97
CA ASP A 243 -3.59 17.67 -17.32
C ASP A 243 -4.50 18.28 -16.25
N PHE A 244 -3.97 18.48 -15.06
CA PHE A 244 -4.70 19.06 -13.96
C PHE A 244 -3.81 19.91 -13.06
N SER A 245 -4.42 20.77 -12.27
CA SER A 245 -3.72 21.57 -11.26
C SER A 245 -4.32 21.38 -9.89
N TYR A 246 -3.56 21.74 -8.85
CA TYR A 246 -4.00 21.70 -7.46
C TYR A 246 -3.80 23.07 -6.79
N GLY A 247 -4.90 23.66 -6.33
CA GLY A 247 -4.93 24.96 -5.67
C GLY A 247 -5.02 26.14 -6.64
N SER A 248 -4.86 27.36 -6.12
CA SER A 248 -4.94 28.61 -6.89
C SER A 248 -3.60 29.07 -7.49
N GLN A 249 -2.50 28.38 -7.18
CA GLN A 249 -1.18 28.72 -7.71
C GLN A 249 -0.95 27.94 -9.01
N TYR A 250 -0.79 28.68 -10.11
CA TYR A 250 -0.56 28.17 -11.47
C TYR A 250 0.72 27.33 -11.61
N ASP A 251 1.59 27.33 -10.61
CA ASP A 251 2.89 26.67 -10.65
C ASP A 251 2.83 25.17 -10.31
N ARG A 252 1.67 24.65 -9.94
CA ARG A 252 1.50 23.23 -9.60
C ARG A 252 0.58 22.52 -10.59
N GLU A 253 1.08 22.41 -11.82
CA GLU A 253 0.44 21.63 -12.87
C GLU A 253 1.04 20.23 -12.92
N TYR A 254 0.16 19.26 -13.07
CA TYR A 254 0.50 17.84 -13.13
C TYR A 254 -0.11 17.19 -14.36
N ARG A 255 0.58 16.18 -14.86
CA ARG A 255 0.14 15.37 -16.00
C ARG A 255 0.20 13.91 -15.65
N ILE A 256 -0.89 13.18 -15.92
CA ILE A 256 -0.96 11.74 -15.78
C ILE A 256 -1.36 11.08 -17.10
N PRO A 257 -1.03 9.80 -17.32
CA PRO A 257 -1.58 9.05 -18.45
C PRO A 257 -3.10 9.08 -18.46
N LYS A 258 -3.72 9.03 -19.65
CA LYS A 258 -5.17 9.07 -19.81
C LYS A 258 -5.82 7.87 -19.14
N THR A 259 -6.75 8.16 -18.25
CA THR A 259 -7.47 7.19 -17.43
C THR A 259 -8.80 7.81 -16.98
N ALA A 260 -9.48 7.18 -16.03
CA ALA A 260 -10.67 7.78 -15.43
C ALA A 260 -10.31 9.02 -14.58
N LEU A 261 -11.16 10.04 -14.61
CA LEU A 261 -10.91 11.35 -13.96
C LEU A 261 -10.61 11.25 -12.44
N TYR A 262 -11.19 10.27 -11.74
CA TYR A 262 -10.92 10.06 -10.32
C TYR A 262 -9.45 9.71 -10.03
N GLN A 263 -8.67 9.35 -11.05
CA GLN A 263 -7.23 9.11 -10.89
C GLN A 263 -6.44 10.37 -10.56
N THR A 264 -6.98 11.56 -10.84
CA THR A 264 -6.36 12.82 -10.40
C THR A 264 -6.39 12.96 -8.87
N GLU A 265 -7.43 12.44 -8.20
CA GLU A 265 -7.50 12.36 -6.74
C GLU A 265 -6.43 11.40 -6.19
N ASN A 266 -6.30 10.21 -6.80
CA ASN A 266 -5.27 9.23 -6.41
C ASN A 266 -3.86 9.76 -6.66
N ALA A 267 -3.64 10.46 -7.78
CA ALA A 267 -2.38 11.11 -8.09
C ALA A 267 -2.03 12.18 -7.04
N MET A 268 -3.01 13.01 -6.64
CA MET A 268 -2.78 14.04 -5.61
C MET A 268 -2.45 13.44 -4.24
N LEU A 269 -3.08 12.34 -3.85
CA LEU A 269 -2.71 11.61 -2.62
C LEU A 269 -1.25 11.14 -2.69
N ALA A 270 -0.84 10.58 -3.83
CA ALA A 270 0.54 10.15 -4.05
C ALA A 270 1.52 11.33 -4.09
N VAL A 271 1.16 12.46 -4.72
CA VAL A 271 1.94 13.70 -4.70
C VAL A 271 2.18 14.18 -3.28
N ARG A 272 1.12 14.29 -2.46
CA ARG A 272 1.27 14.75 -1.07
C ARG A 272 2.09 13.79 -0.22
N ALA A 273 1.95 12.48 -0.45
CA ALA A 273 2.77 11.46 0.20
C ALA A 273 4.25 11.58 -0.22
N ALA A 274 4.52 11.75 -1.52
CA ALA A 274 5.86 11.92 -2.05
C ALA A 274 6.51 13.22 -1.56
N GLU A 275 5.78 14.36 -1.56
CA GLU A 275 6.28 15.63 -1.01
C GLU A 275 6.74 15.46 0.44
N TYR A 276 5.94 14.77 1.26
CA TYR A 276 6.33 14.49 2.65
C TYR A 276 7.61 13.66 2.72
N LEU A 277 7.66 12.54 2.01
CA LEU A 277 8.81 11.60 2.06
C LEU A 277 10.08 12.23 1.51
N LEU A 278 10.01 12.93 0.37
CA LEU A 278 11.16 13.53 -0.30
C LEU A 278 11.74 14.74 0.44
N ARG A 279 10.93 15.44 1.26
CA ARG A 279 11.41 16.51 2.12
C ARG A 279 12.17 16.01 3.35
N GLN A 280 12.04 14.72 3.72
CA GLN A 280 12.79 14.18 4.84
C GLN A 280 14.29 14.14 4.50
N GLY A 281 15.10 14.95 5.20
CA GLY A 281 16.53 15.07 4.96
C GLY A 281 16.94 15.90 3.75
N ALA A 282 16.00 16.52 3.03
CA ALA A 282 16.29 17.43 1.93
C ALA A 282 16.73 18.81 2.43
N GLY A 283 17.63 19.44 1.68
CA GLY A 283 18.07 20.83 1.97
C GLY A 283 16.98 21.87 1.64
N PRO A 284 17.16 23.13 2.07
CA PRO A 284 16.15 24.18 1.89
C PRO A 284 15.87 24.50 0.40
N ASP A 285 16.78 24.23 -0.50
CA ASP A 285 16.67 24.54 -1.93
C ASP A 285 16.12 23.36 -2.77
N ALA A 286 15.74 22.25 -2.14
CA ALA A 286 15.32 21.01 -2.83
C ALA A 286 13.90 21.07 -3.44
N GLU A 287 13.10 22.11 -3.17
CA GLU A 287 11.69 22.14 -3.57
C GLU A 287 11.50 22.02 -5.09
N ALA A 288 12.30 22.72 -5.89
CA ALA A 288 12.23 22.65 -7.36
C ALA A 288 12.54 21.24 -7.87
N GLU A 289 13.55 20.59 -7.34
CA GLU A 289 13.94 19.23 -7.67
C GLU A 289 12.83 18.23 -7.25
N ILE A 290 12.26 18.38 -6.07
CA ILE A 290 11.15 17.55 -5.59
C ILE A 290 9.96 17.64 -6.54
N GLN A 291 9.60 18.85 -6.99
CA GLN A 291 8.49 19.04 -7.93
C GLN A 291 8.79 18.44 -9.31
N ASP A 292 10.02 18.49 -9.78
CA ASP A 292 10.43 17.87 -11.06
C ASP A 292 10.35 16.33 -10.98
N VAL A 293 10.87 15.76 -9.91
CA VAL A 293 10.75 14.31 -9.59
C VAL A 293 9.30 13.85 -9.58
N ILE A 294 8.42 14.61 -8.92
CA ILE A 294 6.99 14.29 -8.84
C ILE A 294 6.35 14.35 -10.23
N ARG A 295 6.58 15.42 -11.01
CA ARG A 295 6.00 15.56 -12.35
C ARG A 295 6.46 14.44 -13.27
N THR A 296 7.75 14.13 -13.27
CA THR A 296 8.31 13.05 -14.08
C THR A 296 7.71 11.70 -13.70
N GLY A 297 7.66 11.39 -12.41
CA GLY A 297 7.10 10.13 -11.92
C GLY A 297 5.63 9.92 -12.27
N LEU A 298 4.82 10.98 -12.18
CA LEU A 298 3.41 10.94 -12.59
C LEU A 298 3.23 10.61 -14.07
N GLN A 299 4.05 11.20 -14.96
CA GLN A 299 3.94 11.01 -16.41
C GLN A 299 4.36 9.60 -16.87
N VAL A 300 5.35 8.99 -16.19
CA VAL A 300 5.87 7.67 -16.58
C VAL A 300 5.14 6.51 -15.89
N MET A 301 4.17 6.82 -15.02
CA MET A 301 3.44 5.81 -14.28
C MET A 301 2.69 4.85 -15.22
N LYS A 302 2.82 3.54 -14.95
CA LYS A 302 2.09 2.47 -15.63
C LYS A 302 1.57 1.49 -14.59
N TRP A 303 0.32 1.12 -14.72
CA TRP A 303 -0.33 0.15 -13.84
C TRP A 303 -1.19 -0.80 -14.66
N ALA A 304 -0.68 -1.99 -14.94
CA ALA A 304 -1.37 -3.00 -15.74
C ALA A 304 -2.73 -3.39 -15.13
N GLY A 305 -3.77 -3.46 -15.96
CA GLY A 305 -5.08 -4.00 -15.62
C GLY A 305 -6.00 -3.11 -14.77
N ARG A 306 -5.59 -1.87 -14.44
CA ARG A 306 -6.47 -0.91 -13.74
C ARG A 306 -6.49 0.47 -14.39
N MET A 307 -5.74 0.66 -15.46
CA MET A 307 -5.56 1.94 -16.14
C MET A 307 -5.49 1.79 -17.66
N GLU A 308 -5.87 0.63 -18.19
CA GLU A 308 -6.04 0.37 -19.62
C GLU A 308 -7.50 0.52 -20.02
#